data_ff2cf1e0a6137672cc3f151c7e26b1c7
#
_entry.id   ff2cf1e0a6137672cc3f151c7e26b1c7
#
_cell.length_a   1.000
_cell.length_b   1.000
_cell.length_c   1.000
_cell.angle_alpha   90.00
_cell.angle_beta   90.00
_cell.angle_gamma   90.00
#
_symmetry.space_group_name_H-M   'P 1'
#
loop_
_entity.id
_entity.type
_entity.pdbx_description
1 polymer ?
#
loop_
_entity_poly.entity_id
_entity_poly.type
_entity_poly.pdbx_seq_one_letter_code
_entity_poly.pdbx_strand_id
1 'polypeptide(L)'
;MKQWLAAMAVMAWGLVDAGLADTNELARPRQWTSISGAQILAIFVQVSGDKVELRNRAGERIQIPRAKLSAADQALLDEAFGASAPPAAEEFGAAPAPAEPAPPAAAPVAPAASAAPAAAGPLVVGGTEIPLGQNTTFRVPLDPDTIKELTKSGNKAVESVVGLWLPPDFDPKKEWHVLLISATANSSSINSLFMYTGAAQASGGWIVLAADGPSTPPKGDTTQWRWAMARAGLLALEAAWPAARQWPIAAAGFSGGAKRSGLLGALLCADGRPLIGMYMGGCNEDMATEGLKEYRPDRLAFRKVPVYLSAGRKDVVAT
;
A
#
# COMPACT_ATOMS: atom_id res chain seq x y z
N MET A 1 -9.12 4.00 21.54
CA MET A 1 -7.92 3.16 21.65
C MET A 1 -8.15 1.68 21.33
N LYS A 2 -9.13 0.97 21.96
CA LYS A 2 -9.35 -0.48 21.71
C LYS A 2 -9.78 -0.84 20.27
N GLN A 3 -10.53 0.01 19.58
CA GLN A 3 -10.95 -0.21 18.19
C GLN A 3 -9.79 -0.03 17.18
N TRP A 4 -8.82 0.81 17.48
CA TRP A 4 -7.64 1.06 16.65
C TRP A 4 -6.64 -0.11 16.66
N LEU A 5 -6.52 -0.78 17.79
CA LEU A 5 -5.73 -2.01 17.90
C LEU A 5 -6.31 -3.14 17.02
N ALA A 6 -7.64 -3.20 16.89
CA ALA A 6 -8.30 -4.14 16.00
C ALA A 6 -8.03 -3.86 14.52
N ALA A 7 -7.97 -2.59 14.10
CA ALA A 7 -7.70 -2.21 12.70
C ALA A 7 -6.28 -2.61 12.26
N MET A 8 -5.28 -2.42 13.12
CA MET A 8 -3.91 -2.87 12.83
C MET A 8 -3.80 -4.40 12.87
N ALA A 9 -4.53 -5.08 13.75
CA ALA A 9 -4.61 -6.54 13.78
C ALA A 9 -5.30 -7.10 12.52
N VAL A 10 -6.34 -6.42 12.02
CA VAL A 10 -7.01 -6.79 10.75
C VAL A 10 -6.07 -6.59 9.56
N MET A 11 -5.24 -5.55 9.55
CA MET A 11 -4.18 -5.41 8.53
C MET A 11 -3.18 -6.58 8.58
N ALA A 12 -2.84 -7.07 9.77
CA ALA A 12 -1.99 -8.25 9.93
C ALA A 12 -2.69 -9.55 9.50
N TRP A 13 -4.00 -9.69 9.79
CA TRP A 13 -4.76 -10.91 9.48
C TRP A 13 -5.19 -11.01 8.01
N GLY A 14 -5.52 -9.90 7.37
CA GLY A 14 -5.83 -9.88 5.93
C GLY A 14 -4.64 -10.25 5.04
N LEU A 15 -3.42 -10.15 5.56
CA LEU A 15 -2.20 -10.59 4.88
C LEU A 15 -1.82 -12.05 5.15
N VAL A 16 -2.41 -12.69 6.19
CA VAL A 16 -2.01 -14.04 6.63
C VAL A 16 -2.85 -15.15 6.02
N ASP A 17 -4.11 -14.88 5.61
CA ASP A 17 -5.00 -15.90 5.02
C ASP A 17 -4.99 -15.98 3.49
N ALA A 18 -4.43 -14.99 2.79
CA ALA A 18 -4.12 -15.13 1.37
C ALA A 18 -2.72 -15.73 1.26
N GLY A 19 -2.63 -16.97 0.83
CA GLY A 19 -1.40 -17.78 0.68
C GLY A 19 -0.17 -17.01 0.20
N LEU A 20 0.52 -16.36 1.11
CA LEU A 20 1.64 -15.42 0.88
C LEU A 20 2.93 -16.08 0.37
N ALA A 21 2.91 -17.38 0.05
CA ALA A 21 4.07 -18.04 -0.53
C ALA A 21 4.38 -17.51 -1.96
N ASP A 22 3.39 -17.05 -2.73
CA ASP A 22 3.56 -16.79 -4.16
C ASP A 22 3.38 -15.33 -4.62
N THR A 23 2.97 -14.42 -3.75
CA THR A 23 2.97 -12.97 -4.11
C THR A 23 4.37 -12.45 -4.41
N ASN A 24 5.42 -13.10 -3.92
CA ASN A 24 6.82 -12.80 -4.24
C ASN A 24 7.18 -13.20 -5.69
N GLU A 25 6.52 -14.18 -6.28
CA GLU A 25 6.67 -14.57 -7.69
C GLU A 25 6.00 -13.57 -8.64
N LEU A 26 4.85 -13.02 -8.25
CA LEU A 26 4.14 -12.00 -9.02
C LEU A 26 4.85 -10.64 -9.03
N ALA A 27 5.57 -10.32 -7.98
CA ALA A 27 6.34 -9.07 -7.86
C ALA A 27 7.65 -9.08 -8.70
N ARG A 28 8.02 -10.21 -9.28
CA ARG A 28 9.22 -10.35 -10.13
C ARG A 28 8.85 -10.39 -11.61
N PRO A 29 9.76 -10.00 -12.51
CA PRO A 29 9.59 -10.27 -13.94
C PRO A 29 9.46 -11.77 -14.16
N ARG A 30 8.32 -12.21 -14.66
CA ARG A 30 8.04 -13.62 -14.98
C ARG A 30 7.47 -13.74 -16.39
N GLN A 31 7.52 -14.95 -16.91
CA GLN A 31 6.92 -15.27 -18.20
C GLN A 31 5.43 -15.57 -18.01
N TRP A 32 4.59 -14.74 -18.60
CA TRP A 32 3.14 -14.92 -18.66
C TRP A 32 2.79 -15.59 -19.97
N THR A 33 1.94 -16.58 -19.93
CA THR A 33 1.56 -17.37 -21.11
C THR A 33 0.07 -17.18 -21.38
N SER A 34 -0.30 -16.94 -22.61
CA SER A 34 -1.71 -16.91 -23.05
C SER A 34 -2.24 -18.32 -23.30
N ILE A 35 -3.57 -18.47 -23.39
CA ILE A 35 -4.21 -19.74 -23.81
C ILE A 35 -3.79 -20.18 -25.23
N SER A 36 -3.33 -19.25 -26.08
CA SER A 36 -2.79 -19.53 -27.41
C SER A 36 -1.31 -19.90 -27.42
N GLY A 37 -0.65 -19.95 -26.26
CA GLY A 37 0.77 -20.25 -26.13
C GLY A 37 1.71 -19.04 -26.33
N ALA A 38 1.18 -17.86 -26.66
CA ALA A 38 1.99 -16.64 -26.74
C ALA A 38 2.53 -16.26 -25.35
N GLN A 39 3.80 -15.83 -25.31
CA GLN A 39 4.49 -15.54 -24.05
C GLN A 39 4.96 -14.10 -24.01
N ILE A 40 4.87 -13.50 -22.81
CA ILE A 40 5.40 -12.17 -22.53
C ILE A 40 6.14 -12.17 -21.18
N LEU A 41 7.33 -11.59 -21.14
CA LEU A 41 8.05 -11.33 -19.90
C LEU A 41 7.60 -10.01 -19.32
N ALA A 42 6.90 -10.04 -18.19
CA ALA A 42 6.32 -8.85 -17.56
C ALA A 42 6.22 -9.02 -16.06
N ILE A 43 6.09 -7.90 -15.37
CA ILE A 43 5.81 -7.81 -13.93
C ILE A 43 4.30 -7.64 -13.78
N PHE A 44 3.69 -8.37 -12.87
CA PHE A 44 2.31 -8.17 -12.48
C PHE A 44 2.14 -6.79 -11.81
N VAL A 45 1.08 -6.07 -12.16
CA VAL A 45 0.76 -4.77 -11.57
C VAL A 45 -0.48 -4.88 -10.69
N GLN A 46 -1.60 -5.36 -11.25
CA GLN A 46 -2.86 -5.51 -10.52
C GLN A 46 -3.87 -6.38 -11.27
N VAL A 47 -4.91 -6.81 -10.55
CA VAL A 47 -6.15 -7.32 -11.15
C VAL A 47 -7.19 -6.20 -11.08
N SER A 48 -7.85 -5.90 -12.18
CA SER A 48 -8.93 -4.92 -12.26
C SER A 48 -10.14 -5.57 -12.95
N GLY A 49 -11.10 -6.01 -12.15
CA GLY A 49 -12.24 -6.81 -12.63
C GLY A 49 -11.78 -8.11 -13.26
N ASP A 50 -12.14 -8.34 -14.52
CA ASP A 50 -11.77 -9.50 -15.33
C ASP A 50 -10.40 -9.38 -16.02
N LYS A 51 -9.67 -8.27 -15.82
CA LYS A 51 -8.39 -7.98 -16.48
C LYS A 51 -7.23 -8.04 -15.53
N VAL A 52 -6.10 -8.50 -16.05
CA VAL A 52 -4.79 -8.47 -15.40
C VAL A 52 -3.97 -7.39 -16.08
N GLU A 53 -3.43 -6.47 -15.28
CA GLU A 53 -2.50 -5.45 -15.76
C GLU A 53 -1.07 -5.92 -15.51
N LEU A 54 -0.29 -5.97 -16.57
CA LEU A 54 1.12 -6.35 -16.59
C LEU A 54 1.96 -5.17 -17.06
N ARG A 55 3.21 -5.08 -16.61
CA ARG A 55 4.19 -4.09 -17.07
C ARG A 55 5.35 -4.82 -17.74
N ASN A 56 5.58 -4.57 -19.02
CA ASN A 56 6.67 -5.16 -19.77
C ASN A 56 8.03 -4.50 -19.44
N ARG A 57 9.13 -5.01 -20.05
CA ARG A 57 10.48 -4.47 -19.86
C ARG A 57 10.65 -3.02 -20.33
N ALA A 58 9.83 -2.57 -21.29
CA ALA A 58 9.84 -1.20 -21.76
C ALA A 58 9.09 -0.23 -20.83
N GLY A 59 8.47 -0.75 -19.75
CA GLY A 59 7.68 0.05 -18.80
C GLY A 59 6.23 0.25 -19.24
N GLU A 60 5.82 -0.31 -20.39
CA GLU A 60 4.48 -0.18 -20.91
C GLU A 60 3.51 -1.06 -20.12
N ARG A 61 2.31 -0.55 -19.85
CA ARG A 61 1.22 -1.29 -19.20
C ARG A 61 0.39 -2.01 -20.24
N ILE A 62 0.18 -3.29 -20.02
CA ILE A 62 -0.58 -4.18 -20.91
C ILE A 62 -1.73 -4.74 -20.08
N GLN A 63 -2.96 -4.56 -20.53
CA GLN A 63 -4.15 -5.18 -19.94
C GLN A 63 -4.54 -6.43 -20.72
N ILE A 64 -4.60 -7.55 -20.03
CA ILE A 64 -4.96 -8.85 -20.59
C ILE A 64 -6.19 -9.36 -19.86
N PRO A 65 -7.29 -9.74 -20.55
CA PRO A 65 -8.39 -10.42 -19.90
C PRO A 65 -7.88 -11.70 -19.21
N ARG A 66 -8.25 -11.91 -17.94
CA ARG A 66 -7.79 -13.06 -17.15
C ARG A 66 -8.07 -14.39 -17.84
N ALA A 67 -9.24 -14.51 -18.47
CA ALA A 67 -9.61 -15.69 -19.25
C ALA A 67 -8.70 -15.99 -20.45
N LYS A 68 -7.87 -15.03 -20.87
CA LYS A 68 -6.88 -15.23 -21.95
C LYS A 68 -5.50 -15.67 -21.45
N LEU A 69 -5.29 -15.76 -20.16
CA LEU A 69 -4.07 -16.32 -19.57
C LEU A 69 -4.13 -17.85 -19.53
N SER A 70 -2.96 -18.50 -19.49
CA SER A 70 -2.87 -19.95 -19.33
C SER A 70 -3.52 -20.41 -18.00
N ALA A 71 -3.96 -21.67 -17.93
CA ALA A 71 -4.53 -22.22 -16.71
C ALA A 71 -3.56 -22.12 -15.51
N ALA A 72 -2.25 -22.26 -15.74
CA ALA A 72 -1.23 -22.12 -14.71
C ALA A 72 -1.14 -20.67 -14.19
N ASP A 73 -1.19 -19.67 -15.09
CA ASP A 73 -1.16 -18.27 -14.69
C ASP A 73 -2.47 -17.81 -14.02
N GLN A 74 -3.61 -18.38 -14.45
CA GLN A 74 -4.88 -18.16 -13.77
C GLN A 74 -4.87 -18.76 -12.36
N ALA A 75 -4.40 -20.00 -12.19
CA ALA A 75 -4.29 -20.66 -10.89
C ALA A 75 -3.40 -19.89 -9.92
N LEU A 76 -2.27 -19.34 -10.40
CA LEU A 76 -1.40 -18.49 -9.60
C LEU A 76 -2.10 -17.19 -9.13
N LEU A 77 -2.92 -16.60 -10.00
CA LEU A 77 -3.71 -15.43 -9.64
C LEU A 77 -4.86 -15.79 -8.68
N ASP A 78 -5.47 -16.98 -8.84
CA ASP A 78 -6.48 -17.50 -7.92
C ASP A 78 -5.91 -17.77 -6.52
N GLU A 79 -4.71 -18.31 -6.45
CA GLU A 79 -3.99 -18.53 -5.19
C GLU A 79 -3.63 -17.20 -4.51
N ALA A 80 -3.18 -16.22 -5.28
CA ALA A 80 -2.74 -14.93 -4.76
C ALA A 80 -3.88 -13.97 -4.39
N PHE A 81 -5.02 -14.02 -5.12
CA PHE A 81 -6.09 -13.02 -5.01
C PHE A 81 -7.49 -13.62 -4.80
N GLY A 82 -7.59 -14.94 -4.66
CA GLY A 82 -8.85 -15.67 -4.60
C GLY A 82 -9.45 -15.95 -5.99
N ALA A 83 -10.22 -17.04 -6.09
CA ALA A 83 -10.86 -17.42 -7.33
C ALA A 83 -11.89 -16.36 -7.75
N SER A 84 -11.72 -15.79 -8.94
CA SER A 84 -12.77 -15.02 -9.60
C SER A 84 -13.92 -15.98 -9.92
N ALA A 85 -15.15 -15.68 -9.51
CA ALA A 85 -16.31 -16.50 -9.87
C ALA A 85 -16.33 -16.66 -11.41
N PRO A 86 -16.48 -17.89 -11.93
CA PRO A 86 -16.58 -18.08 -13.36
C PRO A 86 -17.76 -17.27 -13.91
N PRO A 87 -17.67 -16.68 -15.10
CA PRO A 87 -18.84 -16.09 -15.75
C PRO A 87 -19.89 -17.17 -15.86
N ALA A 88 -21.10 -16.87 -15.39
CA ALA A 88 -22.25 -17.77 -15.51
C ALA A 88 -22.37 -18.17 -16.99
N ALA A 89 -22.21 -19.45 -17.27
CA ALA A 89 -22.50 -20.01 -18.58
C ALA A 89 -24.00 -19.75 -18.84
N GLU A 90 -24.30 -19.02 -19.89
CA GLU A 90 -25.65 -18.92 -20.40
C GLU A 90 -26.02 -20.29 -20.95
N GLU A 91 -26.65 -21.13 -20.13
CA GLU A 91 -27.37 -22.32 -20.60
C GLU A 91 -28.68 -21.87 -21.24
N PHE A 92 -28.72 -21.90 -22.58
CA PHE A 92 -29.96 -21.97 -23.30
C PHE A 92 -30.58 -23.34 -23.06
N GLY A 93 -31.68 -23.43 -22.31
CA GLY A 93 -32.35 -24.70 -22.11
C GLY A 93 -33.64 -24.58 -21.28
N ALA A 94 -34.78 -24.70 -22.03
CA ALA A 94 -36.09 -25.16 -21.59
C ALA A 94 -36.80 -24.39 -20.44
N ALA A 95 -37.91 -23.74 -20.83
CA ALA A 95 -38.90 -23.16 -19.92
C ALA A 95 -39.56 -24.23 -19.01
N PRO A 96 -39.62 -24.02 -17.72
CA PRO A 96 -40.57 -24.71 -16.87
C PRO A 96 -41.92 -23.98 -16.79
N ALA A 97 -42.96 -24.75 -16.65
CA ALA A 97 -44.37 -24.38 -16.52
C ALA A 97 -44.64 -23.39 -15.36
N PRO A 98 -45.74 -22.62 -15.42
CA PRO A 98 -46.03 -21.56 -14.47
C PRO A 98 -46.39 -22.12 -13.11
N ALA A 99 -45.69 -21.70 -12.08
CA ALA A 99 -45.99 -21.91 -10.68
C ALA A 99 -46.88 -20.76 -10.15
N GLU A 100 -47.82 -21.16 -9.30
CA GLU A 100 -48.86 -20.36 -8.64
C GLU A 100 -48.26 -19.15 -7.84
N PRO A 101 -48.93 -17.98 -7.79
CA PRO A 101 -48.35 -16.78 -7.17
C PRO A 101 -48.35 -16.89 -5.65
N ALA A 102 -47.19 -16.77 -5.03
CA ALA A 102 -47.01 -16.59 -3.60
C ALA A 102 -47.36 -15.13 -3.18
N PRO A 103 -47.85 -14.93 -1.93
CA PRO A 103 -48.29 -13.61 -1.46
C PRO A 103 -47.12 -12.59 -1.44
N PRO A 104 -47.43 -11.30 -1.57
CA PRO A 104 -46.40 -10.25 -1.73
C PRO A 104 -45.59 -10.10 -0.44
N ALA A 105 -44.31 -10.38 -0.51
CA ALA A 105 -43.36 -10.01 0.53
C ALA A 105 -43.20 -8.49 0.55
N ALA A 106 -43.18 -7.91 1.76
CA ALA A 106 -42.96 -6.49 1.97
C ALA A 106 -41.68 -6.01 1.27
N ALA A 107 -41.80 -4.95 0.50
CA ALA A 107 -40.70 -4.36 -0.23
C ALA A 107 -39.58 -3.97 0.75
N PRO A 108 -38.31 -4.33 0.48
CA PRO A 108 -37.18 -3.82 1.24
C PRO A 108 -37.11 -2.30 1.03
N VAL A 109 -37.11 -1.55 2.13
CA VAL A 109 -36.84 -0.12 2.13
C VAL A 109 -35.46 0.07 1.54
N ALA A 110 -35.39 0.69 0.36
CA ALA A 110 -34.12 1.06 -0.26
C ALA A 110 -33.33 1.92 0.73
N PRO A 111 -32.06 1.63 0.97
CA PRO A 111 -31.20 2.52 1.75
C PRO A 111 -31.20 3.88 1.04
N ALA A 112 -31.51 4.93 1.82
CA ALA A 112 -31.48 6.30 1.31
C ALA A 112 -30.12 6.54 0.61
N ALA A 113 -30.16 6.88 -0.66
CA ALA A 113 -28.99 7.27 -1.40
C ALA A 113 -28.30 8.40 -0.62
N SER A 114 -27.13 8.09 -0.07
CA SER A 114 -26.29 9.10 0.57
C SER A 114 -26.04 10.19 -0.48
N ALA A 115 -26.49 11.39 -0.20
CA ALA A 115 -26.27 12.54 -1.08
C ALA A 115 -24.77 12.62 -1.37
N ALA A 116 -24.42 12.62 -2.65
CA ALA A 116 -23.04 12.82 -3.09
C ALA A 116 -22.53 14.12 -2.45
N PRO A 117 -21.37 14.13 -1.81
CA PRO A 117 -20.83 15.34 -1.23
C PRO A 117 -20.68 16.39 -2.33
N ALA A 118 -21.11 17.61 -2.05
CA ALA A 118 -20.95 18.76 -2.94
C ALA A 118 -19.50 18.81 -3.42
N ALA A 119 -19.30 18.98 -4.73
CA ALA A 119 -18.01 18.92 -5.39
C ALA A 119 -16.97 19.81 -4.67
N ALA A 120 -16.20 19.22 -3.79
CA ALA A 120 -14.98 19.85 -3.32
C ALA A 120 -14.06 20.00 -4.54
N GLY A 121 -13.39 21.14 -4.66
CA GLY A 121 -12.44 21.38 -5.75
C GLY A 121 -11.37 20.26 -5.78
N PRO A 122 -10.55 20.21 -6.85
CA PRO A 122 -9.56 19.16 -7.02
C PRO A 122 -8.61 19.11 -5.82
N LEU A 123 -8.36 17.91 -5.32
CA LEU A 123 -7.38 17.67 -4.25
C LEU A 123 -5.99 17.73 -4.88
N VAL A 124 -5.19 18.72 -4.51
CA VAL A 124 -3.86 18.94 -5.10
C VAL A 124 -2.78 18.77 -4.03
N VAL A 125 -1.80 17.92 -4.29
CA VAL A 125 -0.61 17.72 -3.43
C VAL A 125 0.64 17.81 -4.30
N GLY A 126 1.61 18.64 -3.91
CA GLY A 126 2.83 18.84 -4.68
C GLY A 126 2.58 19.32 -6.12
N GLY A 127 1.51 20.08 -6.36
CA GLY A 127 1.12 20.55 -7.69
C GLY A 127 0.43 19.50 -8.57
N THR A 128 0.16 18.30 -8.05
CA THR A 128 -0.49 17.21 -8.78
C THR A 128 -1.88 16.96 -8.22
N GLU A 129 -2.88 16.81 -9.10
CA GLU A 129 -4.21 16.39 -8.72
C GLU A 129 -4.23 14.93 -8.28
N ILE A 130 -4.82 14.66 -7.12
CA ILE A 130 -4.89 13.33 -6.52
C ILE A 130 -6.32 12.80 -6.61
N PRO A 131 -6.61 11.88 -7.53
CA PRO A 131 -7.92 11.24 -7.64
C PRO A 131 -8.15 10.30 -6.46
N LEU A 132 -9.37 10.32 -5.92
CA LEU A 132 -9.77 9.44 -4.81
C LEU A 132 -9.83 7.97 -5.25
N GLY A 133 -9.47 7.07 -4.35
CA GLY A 133 -9.48 5.61 -4.59
C GLY A 133 -8.41 5.10 -5.55
N GLN A 134 -7.47 5.94 -5.98
CA GLN A 134 -6.43 5.58 -6.96
C GLN A 134 -5.03 5.83 -6.41
N ASN A 135 -4.08 4.98 -6.80
CA ASN A 135 -2.66 5.19 -6.51
C ASN A 135 -2.14 6.27 -7.47
N THR A 136 -1.68 7.37 -6.92
CA THR A 136 -1.11 8.49 -7.68
C THR A 136 0.35 8.67 -7.33
N THR A 137 1.17 8.97 -8.32
CA THR A 137 2.60 9.23 -8.14
C THR A 137 2.93 10.64 -8.60
N PHE A 138 3.64 11.40 -7.79
CA PHE A 138 4.08 12.76 -8.09
C PHE A 138 5.48 13.04 -7.55
N ARG A 139 6.08 14.16 -7.94
CA ARG A 139 7.42 14.56 -7.54
C ARG A 139 7.36 15.75 -6.60
N VAL A 140 8.26 15.74 -5.61
CA VAL A 140 8.38 16.82 -4.61
C VAL A 140 9.86 17.19 -4.50
N PRO A 141 10.25 18.47 -4.64
CA PRO A 141 11.60 18.89 -4.39
C PRO A 141 12.00 18.65 -2.92
N LEU A 142 13.24 18.25 -2.70
CA LEU A 142 13.80 18.21 -1.35
C LEU A 142 14.18 19.62 -0.91
N ASP A 143 14.08 19.90 0.38
CA ASP A 143 14.60 21.15 0.93
C ASP A 143 16.14 21.22 0.86
N PRO A 144 16.73 22.43 0.81
CA PRO A 144 18.17 22.60 0.63
C PRO A 144 19.02 21.93 1.71
N ASP A 145 18.54 21.89 2.95
CA ASP A 145 19.27 21.27 4.07
C ASP A 145 19.28 19.75 3.91
N THR A 146 18.16 19.17 3.54
CA THR A 146 18.06 17.73 3.22
C THR A 146 18.99 17.35 2.04
N ILE A 147 19.03 18.16 0.98
CA ILE A 147 19.95 17.94 -0.16
C ILE A 147 21.40 17.98 0.32
N LYS A 148 21.76 18.95 1.15
CA LYS A 148 23.11 19.10 1.71
C LYS A 148 23.50 17.88 2.55
N GLU A 149 22.62 17.38 3.42
CA GLU A 149 22.90 16.21 4.24
C GLU A 149 23.03 14.93 3.38
N LEU A 150 22.16 14.74 2.41
CA LEU A 150 22.27 13.62 1.47
C LEU A 150 23.57 13.68 0.67
N THR A 151 23.97 14.85 0.24
CA THR A 151 25.23 15.05 -0.52
C THR A 151 26.44 14.67 0.31
N LYS A 152 26.48 15.00 1.61
CA LYS A 152 27.55 14.59 2.53
C LYS A 152 27.70 13.07 2.62
N SER A 153 26.58 12.34 2.52
CA SER A 153 26.56 10.88 2.48
C SER A 153 26.74 10.26 1.08
N GLY A 154 27.13 11.08 0.08
CA GLY A 154 27.35 10.63 -1.29
C GLY A 154 26.11 10.48 -2.16
N ASN A 155 24.95 10.94 -1.69
CA ASN A 155 23.69 10.89 -2.43
C ASN A 155 23.45 12.21 -3.19
N LYS A 156 22.88 12.12 -4.38
CA LYS A 156 22.62 13.29 -5.23
C LYS A 156 21.13 13.53 -5.51
N ALA A 157 20.25 13.01 -4.67
CA ALA A 157 18.83 13.24 -4.85
C ALA A 157 18.48 14.71 -4.55
N VAL A 158 17.70 15.33 -5.43
CA VAL A 158 17.19 16.69 -5.29
C VAL A 158 15.66 16.73 -5.20
N GLU A 159 15.03 15.60 -5.42
CA GLU A 159 13.58 15.42 -5.36
C GLU A 159 13.21 14.03 -4.80
N SER A 160 12.03 13.93 -4.26
CA SER A 160 11.36 12.68 -3.89
C SER A 160 10.29 12.34 -4.91
N VAL A 161 10.14 11.07 -5.22
CA VAL A 161 8.97 10.52 -5.91
C VAL A 161 8.04 9.95 -4.85
N VAL A 162 6.84 10.49 -4.77
CA VAL A 162 5.86 10.14 -3.74
C VAL A 162 4.72 9.36 -4.37
N GLY A 163 4.40 8.21 -3.79
CA GLY A 163 3.18 7.46 -4.06
C GLY A 163 2.16 7.78 -2.97
N LEU A 164 0.95 8.14 -3.35
CA LEU A 164 -0.14 8.48 -2.44
C LEU A 164 -1.43 7.80 -2.88
N TRP A 165 -2.13 7.25 -1.91
CA TRP A 165 -3.50 6.77 -2.07
C TRP A 165 -4.39 7.45 -1.03
N LEU A 166 -5.46 8.08 -1.52
CA LEU A 166 -6.53 8.66 -0.72
C LEU A 166 -7.79 7.79 -0.87
N PRO A 167 -8.49 7.44 0.22
CA PRO A 167 -9.72 6.66 0.12
C PRO A 167 -10.84 7.45 -0.59
N PRO A 168 -11.86 6.75 -1.13
CA PRO A 168 -12.96 7.41 -1.85
C PRO A 168 -13.75 8.45 -1.05
N ASP A 169 -13.75 8.31 0.29
CA ASP A 169 -14.44 9.19 1.24
C ASP A 169 -13.52 10.23 1.89
N PHE A 170 -12.32 10.45 1.33
CA PHE A 170 -11.36 11.39 1.86
C PHE A 170 -11.92 12.82 1.89
N ASP A 171 -11.83 13.45 3.06
CA ASP A 171 -12.16 14.83 3.31
C ASP A 171 -11.03 15.49 4.10
N PRO A 172 -10.31 16.47 3.54
CA PRO A 172 -9.16 17.10 4.20
C PRO A 172 -9.50 17.85 5.49
N LYS A 173 -10.79 18.07 5.77
CA LYS A 173 -11.26 18.70 7.02
C LYS A 173 -11.38 17.70 8.17
N LYS A 174 -11.30 16.41 7.90
CA LYS A 174 -11.32 15.35 8.91
C LYS A 174 -9.91 14.96 9.31
N GLU A 175 -9.79 14.34 10.48
CA GLU A 175 -8.57 13.65 10.91
C GLU A 175 -8.44 12.32 10.19
N TRP A 176 -7.26 12.08 9.62
CA TRP A 176 -6.90 10.84 8.93
C TRP A 176 -5.69 10.20 9.58
N HIS A 177 -5.53 8.91 9.38
CA HIS A 177 -4.32 8.20 9.76
C HIS A 177 -3.43 8.05 8.53
N VAL A 178 -2.13 8.24 8.69
CA VAL A 178 -1.15 8.05 7.61
C VAL A 178 -0.47 6.71 7.80
N LEU A 179 -0.52 5.83 6.81
CA LEU A 179 0.27 4.62 6.75
C LEU A 179 1.48 4.86 5.84
N LEU A 180 2.64 5.06 6.45
CA LEU A 180 3.90 5.23 5.73
C LEU A 180 4.51 3.87 5.40
N ILE A 181 4.63 3.56 4.11
CA ILE A 181 5.16 2.29 3.62
C ILE A 181 6.63 2.37 3.29
N SER A 182 7.38 1.36 3.71
CA SER A 182 8.78 1.18 3.34
C SER A 182 9.02 -0.22 2.76
N ALA A 183 9.84 -0.28 1.71
CA ALA A 183 10.29 -1.53 1.09
C ALA A 183 11.73 -1.87 1.44
N THR A 184 12.20 -3.04 1.03
CA THR A 184 13.61 -3.45 1.14
C THR A 184 14.54 -2.51 0.37
N ALA A 185 15.83 -2.56 0.66
CA ALA A 185 16.84 -1.68 0.06
C ALA A 185 16.80 -1.66 -1.48
N ASN A 186 16.54 -2.80 -2.10
CA ASN A 186 16.58 -2.98 -3.56
C ASN A 186 15.17 -2.88 -4.22
N SER A 187 14.16 -2.49 -3.46
CA SER A 187 12.77 -2.45 -3.92
C SER A 187 12.18 -1.06 -3.77
N SER A 188 11.20 -0.74 -4.61
CA SER A 188 10.47 0.52 -4.54
C SER A 188 9.38 0.44 -3.46
N SER A 189 9.36 1.42 -2.56
CA SER A 189 8.27 1.58 -1.58
C SER A 189 6.95 1.91 -2.29
N ILE A 190 7.01 2.70 -3.37
CA ILE A 190 5.84 3.08 -4.16
C ILE A 190 5.21 1.84 -4.81
N ASN A 191 6.03 0.92 -5.33
CA ASN A 191 5.52 -0.31 -5.92
C ASN A 191 4.87 -1.25 -4.87
N SER A 192 5.18 -1.08 -3.59
CA SER A 192 4.55 -1.85 -2.50
C SER A 192 3.24 -1.23 -1.99
N LEU A 193 2.90 -0.03 -2.43
CA LEU A 193 1.76 0.73 -1.92
C LEU A 193 0.43 -0.02 -2.09
N PHE A 194 0.22 -0.68 -3.24
CA PHE A 194 -0.99 -1.45 -3.53
C PHE A 194 -1.25 -2.58 -2.51
N MET A 195 -0.22 -3.14 -1.90
CA MET A 195 -0.35 -4.21 -0.90
C MET A 195 -1.07 -3.74 0.38
N TYR A 196 -1.10 -2.45 0.62
CA TYR A 196 -1.66 -1.86 1.84
C TYR A 196 -2.97 -1.11 1.61
N THR A 197 -3.26 -0.70 0.38
CA THR A 197 -4.45 0.11 0.07
C THR A 197 -5.76 -0.64 0.33
N GLY A 198 -5.83 -1.93 0.01
CA GLY A 198 -7.00 -2.76 0.30
C GLY A 198 -7.31 -2.84 1.80
N ALA A 199 -6.28 -3.06 2.63
CA ALA A 199 -6.43 -3.09 4.09
C ALA A 199 -6.78 -1.70 4.64
N ALA A 200 -6.17 -0.64 4.13
CA ALA A 200 -6.47 0.74 4.51
C ALA A 200 -7.93 1.10 4.19
N GLN A 201 -8.42 0.71 3.02
CA GLN A 201 -9.81 0.90 2.61
C GLN A 201 -10.78 0.13 3.48
N ALA A 202 -10.50 -1.16 3.76
CA ALA A 202 -11.36 -2.00 4.60
C ALA A 202 -11.44 -1.49 6.05
N SER A 203 -10.34 -0.92 6.57
CA SER A 203 -10.28 -0.37 7.92
C SER A 203 -10.92 1.02 8.05
N GLY A 204 -11.01 1.78 6.97
CA GLY A 204 -11.47 3.17 6.95
C GLY A 204 -10.55 4.14 7.71
N GLY A 205 -10.58 5.41 7.36
CA GLY A 205 -9.84 6.47 8.06
C GLY A 205 -8.33 6.50 7.80
N TRP A 206 -7.82 5.77 6.81
CA TRP A 206 -6.41 5.70 6.45
C TRP A 206 -6.13 6.27 5.07
N ILE A 207 -5.03 6.98 4.95
CA ILE A 207 -4.35 7.27 3.69
C ILE A 207 -3.05 6.46 3.65
N VAL A 208 -2.56 6.12 2.46
CA VAL A 208 -1.32 5.35 2.31
C VAL A 208 -0.30 6.17 1.55
N LEU A 209 0.89 6.33 2.12
CA LEU A 209 1.99 7.09 1.56
C LEU A 209 3.22 6.21 1.47
N ALA A 210 3.90 6.28 0.34
CA ALA A 210 5.21 5.69 0.11
C ALA A 210 6.09 6.71 -0.61
N ALA A 211 7.40 6.64 -0.43
CA ALA A 211 8.29 7.54 -1.12
C ALA A 211 9.62 6.85 -1.49
N ASP A 212 10.14 7.24 -2.65
CA ASP A 212 11.44 6.81 -3.17
C ASP A 212 12.15 8.01 -3.81
N GLY A 213 13.43 7.88 -4.12
CA GLY A 213 14.11 8.85 -4.96
C GLY A 213 13.85 8.58 -6.45
N PRO A 214 14.24 9.53 -7.30
CA PRO A 214 14.07 9.42 -8.77
C PRO A 214 14.97 8.35 -9.40
N SER A 215 15.96 7.87 -8.66
CA SER A 215 16.93 6.85 -9.10
C SER A 215 16.94 5.67 -8.13
N THR A 216 17.68 4.61 -8.51
CA THR A 216 17.94 3.46 -7.63
C THR A 216 18.51 3.94 -6.29
N PRO A 217 18.02 3.38 -5.17
CA PRO A 217 18.56 3.69 -3.85
C PRO A 217 20.06 3.45 -3.78
N PRO A 218 20.78 4.23 -2.98
CA PRO A 218 22.21 4.01 -2.76
C PRO A 218 22.48 2.61 -2.20
N LYS A 219 23.71 2.12 -2.41
CA LYS A 219 24.16 0.85 -1.83
C LYS A 219 24.37 1.01 -0.31
N GLY A 220 24.15 -0.04 0.45
CA GLY A 220 24.36 -0.07 1.90
C GLY A 220 23.13 0.40 2.70
N ASP A 221 23.34 1.07 3.82
CA ASP A 221 22.25 1.61 4.62
C ASP A 221 21.59 2.79 3.91
N THR A 222 20.31 2.61 3.62
CA THR A 222 19.50 3.60 2.90
C THR A 222 18.50 4.32 3.81
N THR A 223 18.59 4.18 5.12
CA THR A 223 17.60 4.69 6.05
C THR A 223 17.47 6.20 5.98
N GLN A 224 18.58 6.94 6.02
CA GLN A 224 18.57 8.40 5.91
C GLN A 224 18.06 8.89 4.56
N TRP A 225 18.44 8.20 3.49
CA TRP A 225 17.95 8.50 2.15
C TRP A 225 16.43 8.29 2.07
N ARG A 226 15.92 7.18 2.58
CA ARG A 226 14.49 6.90 2.59
C ARG A 226 13.71 7.82 3.50
N TRP A 227 14.32 8.20 4.62
CA TRP A 227 13.74 9.21 5.51
C TRP A 227 13.58 10.55 4.78
N ALA A 228 14.62 11.00 4.08
CA ALA A 228 14.56 12.23 3.30
C ALA A 228 13.41 12.21 2.27
N MET A 229 13.26 11.09 1.55
CA MET A 229 12.16 10.91 0.58
C MET A 229 10.79 10.94 1.27
N ALA A 230 10.62 10.16 2.34
CA ALA A 230 9.37 10.09 3.08
C ALA A 230 9.00 11.43 3.72
N ARG A 231 9.98 12.12 4.31
CA ARG A 231 9.80 13.44 4.91
C ARG A 231 9.32 14.47 3.91
N ALA A 232 9.88 14.47 2.68
CA ALA A 232 9.41 15.37 1.63
C ALA A 232 7.95 15.10 1.26
N GLY A 233 7.53 13.84 1.16
CA GLY A 233 6.15 13.47 0.93
C GLY A 233 5.21 13.93 2.05
N LEU A 234 5.62 13.76 3.31
CA LEU A 234 4.86 14.23 4.47
C LEU A 234 4.75 15.76 4.49
N LEU A 235 5.82 16.48 4.18
CA LEU A 235 5.79 17.95 4.08
C LEU A 235 4.88 18.42 2.93
N ALA A 236 4.81 17.68 1.82
CA ALA A 236 3.88 17.99 0.74
C ALA A 236 2.41 17.81 1.16
N LEU A 237 2.10 16.80 1.99
CA LEU A 237 0.76 16.66 2.58
C LEU A 237 0.44 17.82 3.52
N GLU A 238 1.40 18.24 4.35
CA GLU A 238 1.23 19.37 5.28
C GLU A 238 1.06 20.70 4.54
N ALA A 239 1.75 20.90 3.45
CA ALA A 239 1.59 22.07 2.60
C ALA A 239 0.20 22.13 1.95
N ALA A 240 -0.35 20.98 1.54
CA ALA A 240 -1.70 20.87 1.01
C ALA A 240 -2.77 20.97 2.10
N TRP A 241 -2.53 20.32 3.23
CA TRP A 241 -3.45 20.23 4.37
C TRP A 241 -2.68 20.42 5.68
N PRO A 242 -2.63 21.63 6.24
CA PRO A 242 -1.82 21.92 7.46
C PRO A 242 -2.15 21.01 8.65
N ALA A 243 -3.40 20.54 8.77
CA ALA A 243 -3.81 19.57 9.79
C ALA A 243 -3.07 18.23 9.68
N ALA A 244 -2.53 17.87 8.51
CA ALA A 244 -1.82 16.61 8.28
C ALA A 244 -0.57 16.46 9.16
N ARG A 245 0.00 17.55 9.65
CA ARG A 245 1.09 17.52 10.64
C ARG A 245 0.71 16.77 11.93
N GLN A 246 -0.57 16.85 12.31
CA GLN A 246 -1.10 16.26 13.54
C GLN A 246 -1.80 14.92 13.28
N TRP A 247 -1.91 14.48 12.05
CA TRP A 247 -2.53 13.20 11.76
C TRP A 247 -1.69 12.05 12.34
N PRO A 248 -2.33 11.11 13.04
CA PRO A 248 -1.65 9.92 13.54
C PRO A 248 -0.97 9.16 12.39
N ILE A 249 0.27 8.73 12.61
CA ILE A 249 1.06 8.04 11.60
C ILE A 249 1.50 6.65 12.09
N ALA A 250 1.46 5.66 11.22
CA ALA A 250 2.07 4.36 11.43
C ALA A 250 3.10 4.08 10.34
N ALA A 251 4.21 3.43 10.70
CA ALA A 251 5.20 2.93 9.76
C ALA A 251 4.96 1.45 9.48
N ALA A 252 5.00 1.03 8.21
CA ALA A 252 4.77 -0.36 7.84
C ALA A 252 5.73 -0.85 6.75
N GLY A 253 6.03 -2.16 6.78
CA GLY A 253 6.83 -2.80 5.76
C GLY A 253 6.94 -4.30 5.95
N PHE A 254 7.48 -4.97 4.94
CA PHE A 254 7.72 -6.41 4.93
C PHE A 254 9.20 -6.71 4.70
N SER A 255 9.75 -7.76 5.34
CA SER A 255 11.15 -8.17 5.23
C SER A 255 12.11 -7.01 5.55
N GLY A 256 13.02 -6.63 4.66
CA GLY A 256 13.87 -5.45 4.82
C GLY A 256 13.10 -4.13 4.97
N GLY A 257 11.87 -4.04 4.44
CA GLY A 257 10.97 -2.93 4.70
C GLY A 257 10.47 -2.91 6.14
N ALA A 258 10.24 -4.07 6.75
CA ALA A 258 9.90 -4.20 8.16
C ALA A 258 11.01 -3.65 9.07
N LYS A 259 12.27 -4.05 8.81
CA LYS A 259 13.43 -3.49 9.51
C LYS A 259 13.45 -1.97 9.42
N ARG A 260 13.22 -1.44 8.24
CA ARG A 260 13.18 -0.01 8.00
C ARG A 260 12.02 0.69 8.70
N SER A 261 10.87 0.03 8.84
CA SER A 261 9.73 0.60 9.56
C SER A 261 10.06 0.88 11.03
N GLY A 262 10.87 0.06 11.68
CA GLY A 262 11.39 0.31 13.03
C GLY A 262 12.27 1.57 13.10
N LEU A 263 13.20 1.72 12.15
CA LEU A 263 14.09 2.90 12.05
C LEU A 263 13.32 4.17 11.70
N LEU A 264 12.42 4.11 10.70
CA LEU A 264 11.58 5.25 10.31
C LEU A 264 10.61 5.64 11.42
N GLY A 265 10.09 4.68 12.20
CA GLY A 265 9.29 4.96 13.38
C GLY A 265 10.04 5.83 14.39
N ALA A 266 11.31 5.53 14.65
CA ALA A 266 12.14 6.34 15.52
C ALA A 266 12.38 7.76 14.96
N LEU A 267 12.63 7.88 13.65
CA LEU A 267 12.79 9.17 12.96
C LEU A 267 11.50 10.00 12.97
N LEU A 268 10.34 9.37 12.74
CA LEU A 268 9.03 10.02 12.84
C LEU A 268 8.78 10.59 14.24
N CYS A 269 9.07 9.79 15.27
CA CYS A 269 8.95 10.24 16.66
C CYS A 269 9.94 11.36 17.00
N ALA A 270 11.18 11.28 16.49
CA ALA A 270 12.18 12.34 16.66
C ALA A 270 11.79 13.64 15.93
N ASP A 271 11.09 13.54 14.78
CA ASP A 271 10.50 14.67 14.04
C ASP A 271 9.22 15.24 14.73
N GLY A 272 8.84 14.70 15.89
CA GLY A 272 7.68 15.14 16.65
C GLY A 272 6.33 14.80 16.01
N ARG A 273 6.26 13.76 15.21
CA ARG A 273 5.01 13.28 14.61
C ARG A 273 4.28 12.33 15.56
N PRO A 274 2.95 12.31 15.55
CA PRO A 274 2.16 11.44 16.41
C PRO A 274 2.21 9.98 15.93
N LEU A 275 3.33 9.29 16.17
CA LEU A 275 3.51 7.88 15.82
C LEU A 275 2.61 6.99 16.68
N ILE A 276 1.74 6.21 16.03
CA ILE A 276 0.75 5.35 16.70
C ILE A 276 1.02 3.86 16.55
N GLY A 277 1.95 3.46 15.69
CA GLY A 277 2.28 2.05 15.53
C GLY A 277 3.38 1.78 14.51
N MET A 278 3.97 0.59 14.61
CA MET A 278 4.91 0.06 13.63
C MET A 278 4.48 -1.36 13.27
N TYR A 279 4.30 -1.66 11.98
CA TYR A 279 4.07 -3.00 11.48
C TYR A 279 5.35 -3.53 10.83
N MET A 280 5.87 -4.62 11.36
CA MET A 280 7.12 -5.25 10.96
C MET A 280 6.86 -6.70 10.53
N GLY A 281 6.42 -6.89 9.27
CA GLY A 281 6.12 -8.20 8.72
C GLY A 281 7.37 -8.94 8.23
N GLY A 282 7.55 -10.22 8.59
CA GLY A 282 8.70 -11.03 8.17
C GLY A 282 10.04 -10.44 8.62
N CYS A 283 10.11 -9.87 9.83
CA CYS A 283 11.30 -9.24 10.39
C CYS A 283 11.98 -10.16 11.40
N ASN A 284 13.30 -10.32 11.27
CA ASN A 284 14.14 -11.12 12.16
C ASN A 284 15.07 -10.29 13.06
N GLU A 285 14.90 -8.98 13.11
CA GLU A 285 15.73 -8.06 13.89
C GLU A 285 14.87 -6.98 14.55
N ASP A 286 15.21 -6.63 15.81
CA ASP A 286 14.54 -5.55 16.56
C ASP A 286 15.10 -4.18 16.14
N MET A 287 14.67 -3.71 14.97
CA MET A 287 15.09 -2.41 14.45
C MET A 287 14.37 -1.23 15.12
N ALA A 288 13.34 -1.47 15.92
CA ALA A 288 12.74 -0.43 16.75
C ALA A 288 13.68 -0.04 17.89
N THR A 289 14.28 -1.02 18.58
CA THR A 289 15.31 -0.77 19.61
C THR A 289 16.56 -0.13 18.99
N GLU A 290 17.00 -0.56 17.82
CA GLU A 290 18.14 0.07 17.14
C GLU A 290 17.81 1.53 16.76
N GLY A 291 16.63 1.80 16.22
CA GLY A 291 16.17 3.15 15.92
C GLY A 291 16.13 4.06 17.15
N LEU A 292 15.69 3.52 18.30
CA LEU A 292 15.70 4.25 19.57
C LEU A 292 17.13 4.66 19.99
N LYS A 293 18.11 3.79 19.81
CA LYS A 293 19.52 4.07 20.13
C LYS A 293 20.13 5.09 19.19
N GLU A 294 19.88 4.95 17.89
CA GLU A 294 20.52 5.74 16.85
C GLU A 294 19.92 7.14 16.74
N TYR A 295 18.60 7.26 16.65
CA TYR A 295 17.90 8.52 16.36
C TYR A 295 17.41 9.24 17.61
N ARG A 296 17.49 8.60 18.77
CA ARG A 296 17.21 9.18 20.11
C ARG A 296 15.91 9.98 20.18
N PRO A 297 14.77 9.44 19.70
CA PRO A 297 13.47 10.08 19.93
C PRO A 297 13.17 10.16 21.43
N ASP A 298 12.10 10.88 21.81
CA ASP A 298 11.63 10.82 23.21
C ASP A 298 11.40 9.35 23.60
N ARG A 299 12.22 8.89 24.55
CA ARG A 299 12.27 7.47 24.93
C ARG A 299 10.96 6.99 25.55
N LEU A 300 10.30 7.84 26.33
CA LEU A 300 9.05 7.46 27.01
C LEU A 300 7.88 7.42 26.03
N ALA A 301 7.83 8.35 25.09
CA ALA A 301 6.83 8.37 24.04
C ALA A 301 7.03 7.17 23.08
N PHE A 302 8.24 6.97 22.59
CA PHE A 302 8.55 5.91 21.61
C PHE A 302 8.29 4.50 22.16
N ARG A 303 8.64 4.22 23.44
CA ARG A 303 8.39 2.92 24.06
C ARG A 303 6.91 2.58 24.27
N LYS A 304 6.02 3.55 24.20
CA LYS A 304 4.57 3.33 24.28
C LYS A 304 3.96 2.99 22.92
N VAL A 305 4.71 3.17 21.83
CA VAL A 305 4.24 2.87 20.48
C VAL A 305 4.15 1.34 20.30
N PRO A 306 2.97 0.81 19.96
CA PRO A 306 2.82 -0.61 19.72
C PRO A 306 3.61 -1.05 18.48
N VAL A 307 4.24 -2.22 18.58
CA VAL A 307 4.91 -2.90 17.48
C VAL A 307 4.13 -4.16 17.16
N TYR A 308 3.73 -4.32 15.90
CA TYR A 308 3.05 -5.50 15.39
C TYR A 308 4.01 -6.32 14.56
N LEU A 309 4.24 -7.55 14.98
CA LEU A 309 5.11 -8.49 14.28
C LEU A 309 4.26 -9.56 13.60
N SER A 310 4.62 -9.91 12.39
CA SER A 310 4.07 -11.09 11.72
C SER A 310 5.19 -11.89 11.05
N ALA A 311 5.08 -13.21 11.12
CA ALA A 311 5.97 -14.13 10.41
C ALA A 311 5.14 -15.31 9.90
N GLY A 312 5.47 -15.79 8.71
CA GLY A 312 4.88 -17.01 8.17
C GLY A 312 5.37 -18.24 8.96
N ARG A 313 4.50 -19.25 9.16
CA ARG A 313 4.87 -20.50 9.86
C ARG A 313 6.05 -21.25 9.21
N LYS A 314 6.33 -20.99 7.94
CA LYS A 314 7.42 -21.58 7.15
C LYS A 314 8.53 -20.57 6.83
N ASP A 315 8.49 -19.40 7.44
CA ASP A 315 9.48 -18.35 7.22
C ASP A 315 10.73 -18.66 8.05
N VAL A 316 11.70 -19.30 7.44
CA VAL A 316 12.96 -19.70 8.08
C VAL A 316 13.89 -18.50 8.38
N VAL A 317 13.57 -17.31 7.90
CA VAL A 317 14.34 -16.08 8.12
C VAL A 317 13.78 -15.29 9.30
N ALA A 318 12.46 -15.29 9.49
CA ALA A 318 11.78 -14.52 10.53
C ALA A 318 11.46 -15.34 11.80
N THR A 319 11.79 -16.64 11.82
CA THR A 319 11.72 -17.54 12.98
C THR A 319 13.14 -17.85 13.46
#